data_625e3cb06f94ac7d1edc52d093648bb8
#
_entry.id   625e3cb06f94ac7d1edc52d093648bb8
#
_cell.length_a   1.000
_cell.length_b   1.000
_cell.length_c   1.000
_cell.angle_alpha   90.00
_cell.angle_beta   90.00
_cell.angle_gamma   90.00
#
_symmetry.space_group_name_H-M   'P 1'
#
loop_
_entity.id
_entity.type
_entity.pdbx_description
1 polymer ?
#
loop_
_entity_poly.entity_id
_entity_poly.type
_entity_poly.pdbx_seq_one_letter_code
_entity_poly.pdbx_strand_id
1 'polypeptide(L)'
;LSNMTNILRQRLKSGQSLDDILPDALATAREAVFRVHHIFAYKVQLIGAIVAHEGDFAEMCTGEGKTLVVVLVSYLNALLQRGVHIVTVNEYLVQRDAKFCAESLNPLGITVGYNLSNFDANQKRKMFACDITYTTNSELGFDYLRDNMVSRYEDKVIPELNYAIVDEADSVLIDEARTPLIISGQPKQDLSMFVEVDDFVKTLGKSDYKIDPESNGI
;
A
#
# COMPACT_ATOMS: atom_id res chain seq x y z
N LEU A 1 5.51 6.43 -27.76
CA LEU A 1 5.80 6.10 -26.36
C LEU A 1 5.38 4.66 -26.02
N SER A 2 4.17 4.21 -26.34
CA SER A 2 3.67 2.85 -26.00
C SER A 2 4.60 1.72 -26.44
N ASN A 3 5.36 1.88 -27.52
CA ASN A 3 6.32 0.88 -27.97
C ASN A 3 7.60 0.86 -27.12
N MET A 4 7.95 1.94 -26.40
CA MET A 4 9.18 1.99 -25.59
C MET A 4 9.14 1.01 -24.42
N THR A 5 7.99 0.86 -23.74
CA THR A 5 7.84 -0.14 -22.68
C THR A 5 8.15 -1.56 -23.17
N ASN A 6 7.67 -1.92 -24.37
CA ASN A 6 7.96 -3.23 -24.96
C ASN A 6 9.44 -3.40 -25.29
N ILE A 7 10.08 -2.36 -25.82
CA ILE A 7 11.53 -2.37 -26.12
C ILE A 7 12.33 -2.56 -24.82
N LEU A 8 12.00 -1.81 -23.77
CA LEU A 8 12.70 -1.91 -22.49
C LEU A 8 12.47 -3.29 -21.83
N ARG A 9 11.25 -3.81 -21.86
CA ARG A 9 10.96 -5.18 -21.41
C ARG A 9 11.71 -6.26 -22.21
N GLN A 10 11.90 -6.07 -23.51
CA GLN A 10 12.72 -6.98 -24.34
C GLN A 10 14.20 -6.91 -23.96
N ARG A 11 14.74 -5.72 -23.69
CA ARG A 11 16.13 -5.54 -23.24
C ARG A 11 16.37 -6.25 -21.92
N LEU A 12 15.45 -6.15 -20.95
CA LEU A 12 15.50 -6.90 -19.69
C LEU A 12 15.46 -8.42 -19.94
N LYS A 13 14.59 -8.91 -20.82
CA LYS A 13 14.54 -10.33 -21.20
C LYS A 13 15.81 -10.82 -21.89
N SER A 14 16.55 -9.94 -22.54
CA SER A 14 17.83 -10.26 -23.17
C SER A 14 19.03 -10.23 -22.19
N GLY A 15 18.78 -9.99 -20.90
CA GLY A 15 19.77 -10.05 -19.83
C GLY A 15 20.35 -8.71 -19.39
N GLN A 16 19.83 -7.58 -19.86
CA GLN A 16 20.18 -6.27 -19.31
C GLN A 16 19.56 -6.10 -17.92
N SER A 17 20.24 -5.35 -17.05
CA SER A 17 19.74 -4.98 -15.72
C SER A 17 18.79 -3.78 -15.79
N LEU A 18 18.12 -3.47 -14.68
CA LEU A 18 17.38 -2.22 -14.56
C LEU A 18 18.28 -1.00 -14.67
N ASP A 19 19.51 -1.08 -14.17
CA ASP A 19 20.50 0.01 -14.25
C ASP A 19 20.92 0.29 -15.70
N ASP A 20 21.05 -0.74 -16.53
CA ASP A 20 21.40 -0.59 -17.96
C ASP A 20 20.31 0.17 -18.74
N ILE A 21 19.03 0.03 -18.33
CA ILE A 21 17.91 0.67 -18.99
C ILE A 21 17.40 1.92 -18.27
N LEU A 22 17.91 2.23 -17.08
CA LEU A 22 17.47 3.31 -16.21
C LEU A 22 17.36 4.66 -16.91
N PRO A 23 18.36 5.14 -17.68
CA PRO A 23 18.26 6.43 -18.37
C PRO A 23 17.09 6.48 -19.36
N ASP A 24 16.90 5.41 -20.14
CA ASP A 24 15.85 5.33 -21.15
C ASP A 24 14.47 5.19 -20.50
N ALA A 25 14.36 4.45 -19.39
CA ALA A 25 13.14 4.29 -18.65
C ALA A 25 12.70 5.62 -17.99
N LEU A 26 13.60 6.31 -17.30
CA LEU A 26 13.30 7.61 -16.70
C LEU A 26 12.97 8.67 -17.76
N ALA A 27 13.66 8.68 -18.90
CA ALA A 27 13.33 9.57 -20.00
C ALA A 27 11.93 9.28 -20.57
N THR A 28 11.56 8.01 -20.70
CA THR A 28 10.25 7.59 -21.20
C THR A 28 9.13 8.01 -20.25
N ALA A 29 9.28 7.74 -18.95
CA ALA A 29 8.29 8.13 -17.94
C ALA A 29 8.16 9.66 -17.83
N ARG A 30 9.29 10.39 -17.85
CA ARG A 30 9.33 11.85 -17.83
C ARG A 30 8.58 12.45 -19.01
N GLU A 31 8.78 11.92 -20.21
CA GLU A 31 8.08 12.36 -21.42
C GLU A 31 6.58 12.04 -21.34
N ALA A 32 6.20 10.89 -20.79
CA ALA A 32 4.80 10.51 -20.62
C ALA A 32 4.07 11.47 -19.68
N VAL A 33 4.66 11.76 -18.52
CA VAL A 33 4.12 12.76 -17.57
C VAL A 33 3.98 14.11 -18.23
N PHE A 34 4.98 14.56 -18.97
CA PHE A 34 4.93 15.85 -19.67
C PHE A 34 3.77 15.91 -20.68
N ARG A 35 3.58 14.86 -21.47
CA ARG A 35 2.48 14.83 -22.46
C ARG A 35 1.10 14.84 -21.85
N VAL A 36 0.94 14.22 -20.68
CA VAL A 36 -0.37 14.10 -20.02
C VAL A 36 -0.68 15.32 -19.14
N HIS A 37 0.28 15.73 -18.33
CA HIS A 37 0.07 16.74 -17.29
C HIS A 37 0.75 18.08 -17.58
N HIS A 38 1.54 18.18 -18.64
CA HIS A 38 2.39 19.35 -18.96
C HIS A 38 3.38 19.72 -17.83
N ILE A 39 3.75 18.71 -17.01
CA ILE A 39 4.70 18.83 -15.92
C ILE A 39 6.02 18.19 -16.35
N PHE A 40 7.10 18.96 -16.28
CA PHE A 40 8.42 18.49 -16.65
C PHE A 40 9.26 18.22 -15.40
N ALA A 41 9.68 16.96 -15.20
CA ALA A 41 10.47 16.60 -14.03
C ALA A 41 11.86 17.27 -14.06
N TYR A 42 12.23 17.90 -12.95
CA TYR A 42 13.52 18.54 -12.76
C TYR A 42 14.60 17.51 -12.42
N LYS A 43 15.88 17.92 -12.52
CA LYS A 43 17.03 17.05 -12.20
C LYS A 43 16.98 16.48 -10.79
N VAL A 44 16.57 17.27 -9.80
CA VAL A 44 16.44 16.85 -8.41
C VAL A 44 15.44 15.69 -8.25
N GLN A 45 14.35 15.69 -9.02
CA GLN A 45 13.37 14.61 -8.99
C GLN A 45 13.88 13.34 -9.66
N LEU A 46 14.70 13.47 -10.73
CA LEU A 46 15.39 12.33 -11.33
C LEU A 46 16.43 11.72 -10.37
N ILE A 47 17.17 12.56 -9.64
CA ILE A 47 18.10 12.09 -8.59
C ILE A 47 17.32 11.35 -7.49
N GLY A 48 16.22 11.92 -7.01
CA GLY A 48 15.36 11.25 -6.02
C GLY A 48 14.84 9.90 -6.51
N ALA A 49 14.47 9.78 -7.79
CA ALA A 49 14.03 8.52 -8.38
C ALA A 49 15.17 7.47 -8.45
N ILE A 50 16.39 7.89 -8.73
CA ILE A 50 17.57 7.01 -8.76
C ILE A 50 17.87 6.52 -7.33
N VAL A 51 17.95 7.42 -6.36
CA VAL A 51 18.19 7.08 -4.94
C VAL A 51 17.14 6.08 -4.44
N ALA A 52 15.86 6.33 -4.73
CA ALA A 52 14.78 5.41 -4.34
C ALA A 52 14.88 4.07 -5.07
N HIS A 53 15.35 4.04 -6.33
CA HIS A 53 15.59 2.79 -7.06
C HIS A 53 16.71 1.95 -6.44
N GLU A 54 17.76 2.58 -5.95
CA GLU A 54 18.89 1.95 -5.25
C GLU A 54 18.52 1.40 -3.88
N GLY A 55 17.30 1.70 -3.38
CA GLY A 55 16.79 1.23 -2.10
C GLY A 55 17.15 2.14 -0.92
N ASP A 56 17.56 3.35 -1.21
CA ASP A 56 17.96 4.36 -0.23
C ASP A 56 16.83 5.36 0.08
N PHE A 57 17.05 6.21 1.07
CA PHE A 57 16.14 7.27 1.47
C PHE A 57 16.38 8.55 0.67
N ALA A 58 15.35 9.02 -0.03
CA ALA A 58 15.34 10.31 -0.70
C ALA A 58 14.58 11.34 0.15
N GLU A 59 15.30 12.15 0.93
CA GLU A 59 14.69 13.26 1.64
C GLU A 59 14.40 14.42 0.69
N MET A 60 13.13 14.82 0.62
CA MET A 60 12.67 15.92 -0.22
C MET A 60 11.73 16.80 0.58
N CYS A 61 11.89 18.13 0.44
CA CYS A 61 11.02 19.10 1.10
C CYS A 61 9.58 19.04 0.58
N THR A 62 8.64 19.55 1.38
CA THR A 62 7.26 19.71 0.96
C THR A 62 7.18 20.62 -0.27
N GLY A 63 6.40 20.20 -1.27
CA GLY A 63 6.25 20.97 -2.53
C GLY A 63 7.28 20.66 -3.62
N GLU A 64 8.30 19.85 -3.37
CA GLU A 64 9.31 19.48 -4.39
C GLU A 64 8.85 18.43 -5.39
N GLY A 65 7.60 17.96 -5.30
CA GLY A 65 7.02 17.04 -6.27
C GLY A 65 7.37 15.58 -6.04
N LYS A 66 7.34 15.10 -4.78
CA LYS A 66 7.56 13.70 -4.41
C LYS A 66 6.72 12.72 -5.23
N THR A 67 5.43 13.04 -5.45
CA THR A 67 4.53 12.20 -6.27
C THR A 67 5.11 11.92 -7.66
N LEU A 68 5.78 12.89 -8.25
CA LEU A 68 6.42 12.73 -9.55
C LEU A 68 7.61 11.76 -9.48
N VAL A 69 8.42 11.84 -8.42
CA VAL A 69 9.53 10.91 -8.16
C VAL A 69 8.99 9.48 -8.05
N VAL A 70 7.93 9.28 -7.30
CA VAL A 70 7.26 7.97 -7.15
C VAL A 70 6.82 7.42 -8.50
N VAL A 71 6.20 8.22 -9.36
CA VAL A 71 5.79 7.78 -10.72
C VAL A 71 6.99 7.34 -11.56
N LEU A 72 8.08 8.12 -11.54
CA LEU A 72 9.29 7.82 -12.33
C LEU A 72 9.93 6.50 -11.91
N VAL A 73 10.17 6.30 -10.62
CA VAL A 73 10.81 5.09 -10.10
C VAL A 73 9.88 3.87 -10.19
N SER A 74 8.58 4.07 -10.06
CA SER A 74 7.59 3.00 -10.23
C SER A 74 7.56 2.47 -11.66
N TYR A 75 7.64 3.34 -12.67
CA TYR A 75 7.71 2.91 -14.06
C TYR A 75 8.90 1.99 -14.32
N LEU A 76 10.09 2.39 -13.86
CA LEU A 76 11.32 1.59 -14.02
C LEU A 76 11.15 0.18 -13.43
N ASN A 77 10.70 0.10 -12.18
CA ASN A 77 10.57 -1.17 -11.47
C ASN A 77 9.38 -2.02 -11.96
N ALA A 78 8.32 -1.39 -12.48
CA ALA A 78 7.17 -2.08 -13.08
C ALA A 78 7.51 -2.80 -14.40
N LEU A 79 8.62 -2.44 -15.06
CA LEU A 79 9.09 -3.13 -16.27
C LEU A 79 9.41 -4.60 -16.03
N LEU A 80 9.75 -5.00 -14.80
CA LEU A 80 9.97 -6.41 -14.40
C LEU A 80 8.70 -7.25 -14.37
N GLN A 81 7.52 -6.64 -14.34
CA GLN A 81 6.22 -7.33 -14.24
C GLN A 81 6.09 -8.23 -12.98
N ARG A 82 6.70 -7.84 -11.88
CA ARG A 82 6.70 -8.57 -10.59
C ARG A 82 5.95 -7.83 -9.49
N GLY A 83 5.28 -6.73 -9.83
CA GLY A 83 4.54 -5.88 -8.91
C GLY A 83 5.41 -4.82 -8.21
N VAL A 84 4.88 -3.61 -8.16
CA VAL A 84 5.42 -2.47 -7.39
C VAL A 84 4.35 -2.03 -6.41
N HIS A 85 4.67 -2.00 -5.12
CA HIS A 85 3.75 -1.57 -4.07
C HIS A 85 4.12 -0.16 -3.60
N ILE A 86 3.18 0.76 -3.64
CA ILE A 86 3.37 2.13 -3.15
C ILE A 86 2.55 2.27 -1.87
N VAL A 87 3.27 2.49 -0.77
CA VAL A 87 2.70 2.54 0.58
C VAL A 87 2.63 3.98 1.04
N THR A 88 1.44 4.43 1.45
CA THR A 88 1.20 5.76 1.99
C THR A 88 0.34 5.70 3.25
N VAL A 89 0.12 6.84 3.90
CA VAL A 89 -0.48 6.89 5.25
C VAL A 89 -2.02 6.84 5.28
N ASN A 90 -2.71 7.17 4.19
CA ASN A 90 -4.18 7.17 4.18
C ASN A 90 -4.79 6.91 2.80
N GLU A 91 -6.06 6.48 2.80
CA GLU A 91 -6.80 6.10 1.58
C GLU A 91 -7.07 7.26 0.62
N TYR A 92 -7.11 8.49 1.12
CA TYR A 92 -7.26 9.66 0.24
C TYR A 92 -6.04 9.83 -0.66
N LEU A 93 -4.84 9.74 -0.07
CA LEU A 93 -3.58 9.80 -0.83
C LEU A 93 -3.46 8.60 -1.77
N VAL A 94 -3.82 7.40 -1.31
CA VAL A 94 -3.86 6.19 -2.15
C VAL A 94 -4.63 6.44 -3.44
N GLN A 95 -5.87 6.94 -3.35
CA GLN A 95 -6.72 7.15 -4.51
C GLN A 95 -6.24 8.31 -5.39
N ARG A 96 -5.86 9.43 -4.79
CA ARG A 96 -5.37 10.62 -5.50
C ARG A 96 -4.12 10.31 -6.32
N ASP A 97 -3.14 9.67 -5.69
CA ASP A 97 -1.84 9.44 -6.31
C ASP A 97 -1.86 8.25 -7.28
N ALA A 98 -2.66 7.22 -7.00
CA ALA A 98 -2.94 6.15 -7.96
C ALA A 98 -3.56 6.69 -9.25
N LYS A 99 -4.51 7.62 -9.15
CA LYS A 99 -5.13 8.26 -10.32
C LYS A 99 -4.09 9.03 -11.15
N PHE A 100 -3.28 9.87 -10.51
CA PHE A 100 -2.22 10.63 -11.18
C PHE A 100 -1.21 9.69 -11.86
N CYS A 101 -0.79 8.63 -11.18
CA CYS A 101 0.10 7.62 -11.71
C CYS A 101 -0.51 6.88 -12.90
N ALA A 102 -1.79 6.48 -12.81
CA ALA A 102 -2.52 5.81 -13.87
C ALA A 102 -2.63 6.69 -15.12
N GLU A 103 -3.03 7.95 -14.97
CA GLU A 103 -3.09 8.92 -16.08
C GLU A 103 -1.74 9.05 -16.77
N SER A 104 -0.64 9.07 -16.00
CA SER A 104 0.73 9.20 -16.51
C SER A 104 1.22 7.95 -17.24
N LEU A 105 0.96 6.76 -16.71
CA LEU A 105 1.62 5.51 -17.13
C LEU A 105 0.75 4.55 -17.96
N ASN A 106 -0.59 4.64 -17.90
CA ASN A 106 -1.47 3.84 -18.76
C ASN A 106 -1.18 4.01 -20.25
N PRO A 107 -0.84 5.22 -20.76
CA PRO A 107 -0.43 5.38 -22.16
C PRO A 107 0.85 4.60 -22.54
N LEU A 108 1.65 4.22 -21.55
CA LEU A 108 2.83 3.38 -21.71
C LEU A 108 2.52 1.87 -21.61
N GLY A 109 1.26 1.50 -21.33
CA GLY A 109 0.85 0.10 -21.13
C GLY A 109 1.20 -0.46 -19.76
N ILE A 110 1.37 0.40 -18.75
CA ILE A 110 1.53 0.02 -17.33
C ILE A 110 0.17 0.13 -16.65
N THR A 111 -0.22 -0.91 -15.95
CA THR A 111 -1.47 -0.96 -15.19
C THR A 111 -1.25 -0.47 -13.76
N VAL A 112 -2.17 0.38 -13.28
CA VAL A 112 -2.11 0.94 -11.93
C VAL A 112 -3.41 0.62 -11.20
N GLY A 113 -3.31 -0.02 -10.06
CA GLY A 113 -4.39 -0.31 -9.13
C GLY A 113 -4.21 0.38 -7.79
N TYR A 114 -5.23 0.28 -6.95
CA TYR A 114 -5.17 0.74 -5.56
C TYR A 114 -5.97 -0.19 -4.66
N ASN A 115 -5.54 -0.32 -3.41
CA ASN A 115 -6.16 -1.18 -2.40
C ASN A 115 -6.77 -0.35 -1.29
N LEU A 116 -8.02 -0.65 -0.93
CA LEU A 116 -8.78 0.02 0.12
C LEU A 116 -9.33 -0.98 1.13
N SER A 117 -9.61 -0.50 2.34
CA SER A 117 -10.12 -1.31 3.45
C SER A 117 -11.47 -1.97 3.17
N ASN A 118 -12.32 -1.33 2.37
CA ASN A 118 -13.66 -1.81 2.04
C ASN A 118 -13.70 -2.80 0.86
N PHE A 119 -12.55 -3.12 0.25
CA PHE A 119 -12.49 -4.07 -0.86
C PHE A 119 -12.56 -5.51 -0.38
N ASP A 120 -13.35 -6.33 -1.10
CA ASP A 120 -13.34 -7.77 -0.91
C ASP A 120 -12.06 -8.44 -1.48
N ALA A 121 -11.85 -9.72 -1.15
CA ALA A 121 -10.66 -10.45 -1.58
C ALA A 121 -10.51 -10.51 -3.12
N ASN A 122 -11.60 -10.57 -3.87
CA ASN A 122 -11.55 -10.62 -5.33
C ASN A 122 -11.17 -9.25 -5.91
N GLN A 123 -11.69 -8.17 -5.34
CA GLN A 123 -11.31 -6.82 -5.71
C GLN A 123 -9.82 -6.57 -5.40
N LYS A 124 -9.36 -6.95 -4.21
CA LYS A 124 -7.95 -6.85 -3.82
C LYS A 124 -7.03 -7.61 -4.76
N ARG A 125 -7.34 -8.87 -5.09
CA ARG A 125 -6.54 -9.65 -6.07
C ARG A 125 -6.44 -8.96 -7.42
N LYS A 126 -7.53 -8.36 -7.91
CA LYS A 126 -7.51 -7.61 -9.17
C LYS A 126 -6.60 -6.38 -9.11
N MET A 127 -6.62 -5.67 -7.99
CA MET A 127 -5.78 -4.49 -7.80
C MET A 127 -4.30 -4.88 -7.65
N PHE A 128 -4.01 -5.91 -6.86
CA PHE A 128 -2.64 -6.41 -6.71
C PHE A 128 -2.09 -7.11 -7.96
N ALA A 129 -2.94 -7.50 -8.91
CA ALA A 129 -2.51 -8.01 -10.22
C ALA A 129 -2.05 -6.91 -11.19
N CYS A 130 -2.20 -5.63 -10.86
CA CYS A 130 -1.66 -4.53 -11.63
C CYS A 130 -0.13 -4.45 -11.51
N ASP A 131 0.52 -3.82 -12.49
CA ASP A 131 1.99 -3.60 -12.45
C ASP A 131 2.40 -2.74 -11.24
N ILE A 132 1.53 -1.79 -10.84
CA ILE A 132 1.74 -0.88 -9.71
C ILE A 132 0.47 -0.89 -8.86
N THR A 133 0.60 -1.02 -7.53
CA THR A 133 -0.53 -0.98 -6.60
C THR A 133 -0.26 -0.01 -5.45
N TYR A 134 -1.13 0.98 -5.31
CA TYR A 134 -1.15 1.89 -4.17
C TYR A 134 -1.94 1.30 -3.00
N THR A 135 -1.44 1.43 -1.78
CA THR A 135 -2.10 0.91 -0.58
C THR A 135 -1.68 1.72 0.65
N THR A 136 -2.43 1.60 1.74
CA THR A 136 -1.95 2.11 3.03
C THR A 136 -1.05 1.08 3.72
N ASN A 137 -0.19 1.55 4.61
CA ASN A 137 0.64 0.69 5.47
C ASN A 137 -0.21 -0.32 6.26
N SER A 138 -1.31 0.13 6.85
CA SER A 138 -2.21 -0.71 7.63
C SER A 138 -2.88 -1.80 6.78
N GLU A 139 -3.44 -1.44 5.61
CA GLU A 139 -4.12 -2.41 4.75
C GLU A 139 -3.15 -3.44 4.15
N LEU A 140 -1.95 -3.01 3.73
CA LEU A 140 -0.93 -3.94 3.27
C LEU A 140 -0.54 -4.94 4.39
N GLY A 141 -0.36 -4.42 5.60
CA GLY A 141 -0.04 -5.25 6.76
C GLY A 141 -1.17 -6.21 7.12
N PHE A 142 -2.43 -5.76 7.13
CA PHE A 142 -3.57 -6.64 7.37
C PHE A 142 -3.76 -7.69 6.27
N ASP A 143 -3.58 -7.33 5.01
CA ASP A 143 -3.67 -8.29 3.91
C ASP A 143 -2.54 -9.32 3.98
N TYR A 144 -1.31 -8.90 4.34
CA TYR A 144 -0.21 -9.82 4.60
C TYR A 144 -0.51 -10.79 5.73
N LEU A 145 -1.09 -10.32 6.84
CA LEU A 145 -1.49 -11.18 7.95
C LEU A 145 -2.59 -12.17 7.53
N ARG A 146 -3.62 -11.69 6.82
CA ARG A 146 -4.71 -12.55 6.29
C ARG A 146 -4.17 -13.63 5.35
N ASP A 147 -3.24 -13.27 4.46
CA ASP A 147 -2.62 -14.21 3.52
C ASP A 147 -1.80 -15.31 4.21
N ASN A 148 -1.27 -15.03 5.41
CA ASN A 148 -0.60 -16.05 6.22
C ASN A 148 -1.56 -16.94 7.03
N MET A 149 -2.86 -16.61 7.04
CA MET A 149 -3.90 -17.40 7.72
C MET A 149 -4.70 -18.30 6.76
N VAL A 150 -4.58 -18.11 5.44
CA VAL A 150 -5.31 -18.92 4.47
C VAL A 150 -4.72 -20.33 4.34
N SER A 151 -5.59 -21.31 4.08
CA SER A 151 -5.19 -22.71 3.93
C SER A 151 -4.70 -23.09 2.52
N ARG A 152 -5.03 -22.27 1.51
CA ARG A 152 -4.67 -22.51 0.11
C ARG A 152 -3.94 -21.30 -0.45
N TYR A 153 -2.94 -21.57 -1.28
CA TYR A 153 -2.15 -20.51 -1.91
C TYR A 153 -3.02 -19.59 -2.81
N GLU A 154 -4.01 -20.16 -3.48
CA GLU A 154 -4.93 -19.44 -4.37
C GLU A 154 -5.82 -18.45 -3.63
N ASP A 155 -5.98 -18.61 -2.32
CA ASP A 155 -6.78 -17.70 -1.49
C ASP A 155 -6.02 -16.42 -1.11
N LYS A 156 -4.71 -16.37 -1.31
CA LYS A 156 -3.91 -15.16 -1.10
C LYS A 156 -4.34 -14.02 -2.03
N VAL A 157 -4.21 -12.80 -1.53
CA VAL A 157 -4.51 -11.59 -2.28
C VAL A 157 -3.25 -10.88 -2.76
N ILE A 158 -2.15 -10.94 -1.99
CA ILE A 158 -0.87 -10.30 -2.30
C ILE A 158 -0.04 -11.25 -3.16
N PRO A 159 0.44 -10.81 -4.33
CA PRO A 159 1.37 -11.59 -5.14
C PRO A 159 2.78 -11.56 -4.53
N GLU A 160 3.80 -11.74 -5.33
CA GLU A 160 5.20 -11.62 -4.92
C GLU A 160 5.50 -10.19 -4.41
N LEU A 161 6.21 -10.09 -3.27
CA LEU A 161 6.73 -8.85 -2.74
C LEU A 161 8.08 -8.56 -3.41
N ASN A 162 8.07 -7.80 -4.51
CA ASN A 162 9.26 -7.53 -5.30
C ASN A 162 9.89 -6.17 -4.99
N TYR A 163 9.10 -5.10 -5.04
CA TYR A 163 9.59 -3.74 -4.81
C TYR A 163 8.53 -2.89 -4.11
N ALA A 164 8.94 -2.14 -3.10
CA ALA A 164 8.06 -1.23 -2.39
C ALA A 164 8.66 0.17 -2.31
N ILE A 165 7.79 1.17 -2.47
CA ILE A 165 8.09 2.58 -2.22
C ILE A 165 7.24 3.00 -1.02
N VAL A 166 7.88 3.48 0.04
CA VAL A 166 7.20 3.98 1.22
C VAL A 166 7.23 5.50 1.16
N ASP A 167 6.06 6.10 0.92
CA ASP A 167 5.89 7.55 1.02
C ASP A 167 5.57 7.93 2.47
N GLU A 168 6.03 9.10 2.92
CA GLU A 168 5.98 9.53 4.33
C GLU A 168 6.64 8.49 5.26
N ALA A 169 7.89 8.09 4.91
CA ALA A 169 8.61 7.00 5.58
C ALA A 169 8.84 7.22 7.09
N ASP A 170 8.97 8.46 7.53
CA ASP A 170 9.03 8.86 8.93
C ASP A 170 7.74 8.49 9.68
N SER A 171 6.59 8.82 9.12
CA SER A 171 5.28 8.42 9.69
C SER A 171 5.12 6.91 9.74
N VAL A 172 5.36 6.23 8.63
CA VAL A 172 5.12 4.78 8.49
C VAL A 172 6.12 3.94 9.31
N LEU A 173 7.41 4.27 9.22
CA LEU A 173 8.49 3.43 9.77
C LEU A 173 8.95 3.86 11.17
N ILE A 174 8.57 5.05 11.65
CA ILE A 174 8.96 5.57 12.97
C ILE A 174 7.72 5.78 13.84
N ASP A 175 6.82 6.68 13.46
CA ASP A 175 5.69 7.08 14.32
C ASP A 175 4.72 5.92 14.55
N GLU A 176 4.34 5.21 13.49
CA GLU A 176 3.40 4.09 13.55
C GLU A 176 4.06 2.72 13.78
N ALA A 177 5.39 2.64 13.81
CA ALA A 177 6.14 1.38 13.90
C ALA A 177 5.80 0.53 15.15
N ARG A 178 5.32 1.16 16.22
CA ARG A 178 4.93 0.49 17.47
C ARG A 178 3.45 0.13 17.54
N THR A 179 2.64 0.53 16.57
CA THR A 179 1.21 0.23 16.54
C THR A 179 1.00 -1.21 16.07
N PRO A 180 0.54 -2.11 16.94
CA PRO A 180 0.36 -3.50 16.56
C PRO A 180 -0.84 -3.65 15.60
N LEU A 181 -0.65 -4.44 14.53
CA LEU A 181 -1.75 -4.88 13.69
C LEU A 181 -2.33 -6.17 14.30
N ILE A 182 -3.55 -6.10 14.81
CA ILE A 182 -4.20 -7.22 15.48
C ILE A 182 -5.42 -7.67 14.67
N ILE A 183 -5.42 -8.94 14.24
CA ILE A 183 -6.61 -9.61 13.72
C ILE A 183 -7.19 -10.44 14.86
N SER A 184 -8.32 -10.01 15.41
CA SER A 184 -9.07 -10.80 16.38
C SER A 184 -10.29 -11.43 15.69
N GLY A 185 -10.44 -12.74 15.82
CA GLY A 185 -11.76 -13.37 15.55
C GLY A 185 -12.73 -12.87 16.61
N GLN A 186 -13.97 -12.55 16.22
CA GLN A 186 -15.01 -12.43 17.23
C GLN A 186 -15.14 -13.81 17.87
N PRO A 187 -14.85 -13.98 19.18
CA PRO A 187 -15.33 -15.16 19.85
C PRO A 187 -16.85 -15.16 19.62
N LYS A 188 -17.43 -16.30 19.33
CA LYS A 188 -18.87 -16.48 19.50
C LYS A 188 -19.11 -16.31 21.00
N GLN A 189 -19.21 -15.06 21.46
CA GLN A 189 -19.69 -14.78 22.79
C GLN A 189 -21.13 -15.27 22.78
N ASP A 190 -21.33 -16.34 23.49
CA ASP A 190 -22.70 -16.77 23.85
C ASP A 190 -23.26 -15.67 24.74
N LEU A 191 -23.96 -14.74 24.10
CA LEU A 191 -24.60 -13.63 24.81
C LEU A 191 -25.69 -14.08 25.80
N SER A 192 -26.11 -15.36 25.74
CA SER A 192 -27.09 -15.92 26.66
C SER A 192 -26.63 -15.84 28.12
N MET A 193 -25.34 -16.09 28.36
CA MET A 193 -24.75 -15.97 29.69
C MET A 193 -24.86 -14.55 30.27
N PHE A 194 -24.66 -13.52 29.43
CA PHE A 194 -24.81 -12.14 29.90
C PHE A 194 -26.27 -11.80 30.25
N VAL A 195 -27.24 -12.33 29.48
CA VAL A 195 -28.66 -12.16 29.75
C VAL A 195 -29.05 -12.87 31.05
N GLU A 196 -28.59 -14.11 31.23
CA GLU A 196 -28.86 -14.88 32.47
C GLU A 196 -28.27 -14.19 33.72
N VAL A 197 -27.03 -13.67 33.60
CA VAL A 197 -26.40 -12.94 34.71
C VAL A 197 -27.12 -11.62 34.97
N ASP A 198 -27.51 -10.87 33.95
CA ASP A 198 -28.25 -9.63 34.09
C ASP A 198 -29.61 -9.87 34.75
N ASP A 199 -30.33 -10.90 34.33
CA ASP A 199 -31.59 -11.29 34.94
C ASP A 199 -31.42 -11.73 36.39
N PHE A 200 -30.36 -12.49 36.70
CA PHE A 200 -30.02 -12.84 38.08
C PHE A 200 -29.75 -11.59 38.94
N VAL A 201 -28.90 -10.68 38.44
CA VAL A 201 -28.54 -9.44 39.14
C VAL A 201 -29.79 -8.59 39.43
N LYS A 202 -30.77 -8.53 38.51
CA LYS A 202 -32.04 -7.82 38.71
C LYS A 202 -32.90 -8.39 39.82
N THR A 203 -32.70 -9.64 40.21
CA THR A 203 -33.41 -10.27 41.31
C THR A 203 -32.83 -9.94 42.69
N LEU A 204 -31.60 -9.39 42.74
CA LEU A 204 -30.92 -9.08 43.99
C LEU A 204 -31.54 -7.87 44.69
N GLY A 205 -31.81 -8.02 45.98
CA GLY A 205 -32.29 -6.95 46.87
C GLY A 205 -31.09 -6.21 47.50
N LYS A 206 -31.32 -5.06 48.10
CA LYS A 206 -30.29 -4.25 48.76
C LYS A 206 -29.57 -4.98 49.92
N SER A 207 -30.09 -6.08 50.41
CA SER A 207 -29.46 -6.95 51.43
C SER A 207 -28.49 -7.96 50.86
N ASP A 208 -28.50 -8.17 49.54
CA ASP A 208 -27.79 -9.26 48.89
C ASP A 208 -26.42 -8.81 48.32
N TYR A 209 -26.16 -7.49 48.32
CA TYR A 209 -24.88 -6.93 47.86
C TYR A 209 -24.45 -5.73 48.72
N LYS A 210 -23.14 -5.44 48.66
CA LYS A 210 -22.55 -4.29 49.31
C LYS A 210 -21.74 -3.50 48.25
N ILE A 211 -22.06 -2.21 48.11
CA ILE A 211 -21.32 -1.32 47.20
C ILE A 211 -20.03 -0.89 47.87
N ASP A 212 -18.92 -1.08 47.23
CA ASP A 212 -17.63 -0.54 47.62
C ASP A 212 -17.47 0.88 47.03
N PRO A 213 -17.46 1.93 47.84
CA PRO A 213 -17.40 3.30 47.38
C PRO A 213 -16.00 3.68 46.78
N GLU A 214 -14.93 2.90 47.06
CA GLU A 214 -13.59 3.20 46.57
C GLU A 214 -13.31 2.59 45.20
N SER A 215 -13.93 1.44 44.89
CA SER A 215 -13.68 0.72 43.65
C SER A 215 -14.77 0.85 42.59
N ASN A 216 -15.90 1.51 42.91
CA ASN A 216 -17.13 1.46 42.12
C ASN A 216 -17.60 0.01 41.80
N GLY A 217 -17.16 -0.95 42.60
CA GLY A 217 -17.53 -2.36 42.50
C GLY A 217 -18.71 -2.73 43.37
N ILE A 218 -19.35 -3.85 43.03
CA ILE A 218 -20.43 -4.48 43.82
C ILE A 218 -19.86 -5.70 44.53
#